data_14abae540f24f90fec62ea7e37e82a80
#
_entry.id   14abae540f24f90fec62ea7e37e82a80
#
_cell.length_a   1.000
_cell.length_b   1.000
_cell.length_c   1.000
_cell.angle_alpha   90.00
_cell.angle_beta   90.00
_cell.angle_gamma   90.00
#
_symmetry.space_group_name_H-M   'P 1'
#
loop_
_entity.id
_entity.type
_entity.pdbx_description
1 polymer ?
#
loop_
_entity_poly.entity_id
_entity_poly.type
_entity_poly.pdbx_seq_one_letter_code
_entity_poly.pdbx_strand_id
1 'polypeptide(L)'
;MNSYKLLDKKNNPSLGFEAERYVLDEYNSEHIHLKNNSKELVFMVMFRTIPEDSTGVAHILEHTTLCGSEKFKVRDPFFMMLRRSMSTFMNAFTASDWTAYPFATQSKKDFFNLLDVYLDAAYFPLLEEEDFMQEGHRLEFSKLDKSSSDLEYKGVVFNEMKGSMSNITNTTWQALTKNLFPDLTYRHNSGGEPKDITNLTHKYLKDFHKKFYHPSNATYFTWGDIDAKEIQSFIDKKLSQKFKKVDEKDIEVVEQQKPFPKPIQAVESFNPVSKEQSGHQNYAAWVLGESFDIDQLLEAHLISLLIMDNSSSPLYGALESNDISKSPAQILGLEDSMRHLVFICGVEGSEANSQPKFEKLLDKTFKDIVKKGFSDEQISSALYQLELSRREISAASLPYGLQILLSMAPGSLYKANPLELSNVDEACLLYTSDAADDTSR
;
A
#
# COMPACT_ATOMS: atom_id res chain seq x y z
N MET A 1 9.80 -31.61 12.41
CA MET A 1 9.61 -30.76 11.23
C MET A 1 8.25 -30.15 11.36
N ASN A 2 8.19 -28.84 11.58
CA ASN A 2 6.94 -28.11 11.60
C ASN A 2 6.38 -28.14 10.18
N SER A 3 5.16 -28.58 10.02
CA SER A 3 4.58 -28.74 8.69
C SER A 3 3.65 -27.57 8.40
N TYR A 4 3.89 -26.91 7.28
CA TYR A 4 2.89 -26.03 6.69
C TYR A 4 1.69 -26.89 6.29
N LYS A 5 0.52 -26.46 6.71
CA LYS A 5 -0.76 -27.10 6.39
C LYS A 5 -1.43 -26.30 5.29
N LEU A 6 -1.81 -26.99 4.20
CA LEU A 6 -2.63 -26.39 3.16
C LEU A 6 -4.04 -26.14 3.72
N LEU A 7 -4.47 -24.88 3.70
CA LEU A 7 -5.80 -24.47 4.15
C LEU A 7 -6.79 -24.36 3.01
N ASP A 8 -6.36 -23.81 1.88
CA ASP A 8 -7.22 -23.50 0.75
C ASP A 8 -6.43 -23.52 -0.55
N LYS A 9 -7.14 -23.75 -1.66
CA LYS A 9 -6.57 -23.80 -3.00
C LYS A 9 -7.59 -23.34 -4.03
N LYS A 10 -7.19 -22.46 -4.92
CA LYS A 10 -8.03 -21.87 -5.95
C LYS A 10 -7.28 -21.83 -7.28
N ASN A 11 -7.93 -22.19 -8.36
CA ASN A 11 -7.34 -22.11 -9.69
C ASN A 11 -7.83 -20.84 -10.39
N ASN A 12 -6.92 -20.10 -11.01
CA ASN A 12 -7.23 -18.97 -11.88
C ASN A 12 -6.71 -19.26 -13.30
N PRO A 13 -7.53 -19.88 -14.17
CA PRO A 13 -7.12 -20.23 -15.53
C PRO A 13 -6.89 -19.01 -16.42
N SER A 14 -7.59 -17.90 -16.16
CA SER A 14 -7.51 -16.68 -16.98
C SER A 14 -6.16 -15.98 -16.80
N LEU A 15 -5.60 -16.00 -15.59
CA LEU A 15 -4.26 -15.46 -15.28
C LEU A 15 -3.18 -16.54 -15.25
N GLY A 16 -3.54 -17.80 -15.46
CA GLY A 16 -2.61 -18.93 -15.63
C GLY A 16 -1.85 -19.35 -14.37
N PHE A 17 -2.47 -19.26 -13.19
CA PHE A 17 -1.89 -19.73 -11.95
C PHE A 17 -2.86 -20.53 -11.07
N GLU A 18 -2.29 -21.28 -10.15
CA GLU A 18 -2.97 -21.95 -9.05
C GLU A 18 -2.54 -21.30 -7.74
N ALA A 19 -3.50 -20.70 -7.00
CA ALA A 19 -3.26 -20.09 -5.71
C ALA A 19 -3.40 -21.13 -4.59
N GLU A 20 -2.40 -21.22 -3.72
CA GLU A 20 -2.36 -22.10 -2.57
C GLU A 20 -2.12 -21.30 -1.29
N ARG A 21 -2.98 -21.49 -0.27
CA ARG A 21 -2.85 -20.86 1.03
C ARG A 21 -2.43 -21.87 2.06
N TYR A 22 -1.30 -21.63 2.70
CA TYR A 22 -0.75 -22.46 3.75
C TYR A 22 -0.66 -21.71 5.08
N VAL A 23 -0.67 -22.44 6.18
CA VAL A 23 -0.36 -21.91 7.52
C VAL A 23 0.73 -22.75 8.17
N LEU A 24 1.66 -22.07 8.83
CA LEU A 24 2.65 -22.70 9.69
C LEU A 24 2.11 -22.78 11.12
N ASP A 25 1.78 -23.97 11.62
CA ASP A 25 1.14 -24.16 12.92
C ASP A 25 1.95 -23.59 14.10
N GLU A 26 3.30 -23.56 13.98
CA GLU A 26 4.19 -23.03 15.01
C GLU A 26 3.93 -21.54 15.33
N TYR A 27 3.65 -20.72 14.29
CA TYR A 27 3.52 -19.26 14.41
C TYR A 27 2.18 -18.72 13.93
N ASN A 28 1.34 -19.51 13.29
CA ASN A 28 0.17 -19.07 12.51
C ASN A 28 0.52 -18.13 11.34
N SER A 29 1.78 -18.13 10.90
CA SER A 29 2.16 -17.35 9.72
C SER A 29 1.60 -17.99 8.46
N GLU A 30 1.12 -17.14 7.55
CA GLU A 30 0.57 -17.57 6.28
C GLU A 30 1.64 -17.60 5.17
N HIS A 31 1.51 -18.55 4.27
CA HIS A 31 2.24 -18.56 3.00
C HIS A 31 1.25 -18.69 1.85
N ILE A 32 1.15 -17.65 1.04
CA ILE A 32 0.35 -17.61 -0.19
C ILE A 32 1.28 -17.88 -1.36
N HIS A 33 1.06 -18.98 -2.05
CA HIS A 33 1.87 -19.40 -3.19
C HIS A 33 1.04 -19.40 -4.47
N LEU A 34 1.45 -18.61 -5.47
CA LEU A 34 0.85 -18.60 -6.80
C LEU A 34 1.71 -19.42 -7.76
N LYS A 35 1.37 -20.70 -7.85
CA LYS A 35 2.06 -21.67 -8.69
C LYS A 35 1.72 -21.46 -10.16
N ASN A 36 2.72 -21.29 -11.00
CA ASN A 36 2.60 -21.11 -12.44
C ASN A 36 3.91 -21.51 -13.16
N ASN A 37 3.97 -21.37 -14.49
CA ASN A 37 5.12 -21.71 -15.31
C ASN A 37 6.05 -20.51 -15.58
N SER A 38 5.93 -19.41 -14.85
CA SER A 38 6.80 -18.26 -15.02
C SER A 38 8.23 -18.57 -14.61
N LYS A 39 9.20 -18.15 -15.44
CA LYS A 39 10.62 -18.20 -15.07
C LYS A 39 11.00 -17.15 -14.04
N GLU A 40 10.22 -16.09 -13.92
CA GLU A 40 10.43 -15.10 -12.89
C GLU A 40 9.83 -15.60 -11.58
N LEU A 41 10.67 -15.69 -10.58
CA LEU A 41 10.34 -16.12 -9.22
C LEU A 41 10.24 -14.87 -8.35
N VAL A 42 9.11 -14.67 -7.68
CA VAL A 42 8.90 -13.56 -6.77
C VAL A 42 8.75 -14.07 -5.35
N PHE A 43 9.34 -13.35 -4.42
CA PHE A 43 9.13 -13.51 -2.98
C PHE A 43 8.78 -12.15 -2.38
N MET A 44 7.90 -12.15 -1.40
CA MET A 44 7.62 -11.00 -0.54
C MET A 44 7.29 -11.50 0.86
N VAL A 45 7.95 -10.94 1.88
CA VAL A 45 7.47 -11.02 3.27
C VAL A 45 6.84 -9.69 3.63
N MET A 46 5.64 -9.75 4.22
CA MET A 46 4.86 -8.59 4.62
C MET A 46 4.51 -8.69 6.10
N PHE A 47 4.67 -7.58 6.82
CA PHE A 47 4.29 -7.43 8.21
C PHE A 47 3.23 -6.34 8.35
N ARG A 48 2.24 -6.55 9.21
CA ARG A 48 1.42 -5.43 9.67
C ARG A 48 2.28 -4.53 10.53
N THR A 49 2.36 -3.27 10.17
CA THR A 49 3.13 -2.26 10.91
C THR A 49 2.23 -1.05 11.10
N ILE A 50 1.69 -0.91 12.30
CA ILE A 50 0.65 0.08 12.62
C ILE A 50 1.29 1.18 13.48
N PRO A 51 1.75 2.29 12.87
CA PRO A 51 2.32 3.41 13.63
C PRO A 51 1.23 4.15 14.42
N GLU A 52 1.61 4.63 15.60
CA GLU A 52 0.73 5.37 16.51
C GLU A 52 0.97 6.90 16.42
N ASP A 53 1.94 7.31 15.61
CA ASP A 53 2.34 8.70 15.42
C ASP A 53 2.93 8.95 14.03
N SER A 54 3.33 10.19 13.77
CA SER A 54 3.92 10.61 12.49
C SER A 54 5.47 10.74 12.57
N THR A 55 6.13 10.01 13.47
CA THR A 55 7.60 10.01 13.56
C THR A 55 8.29 9.28 12.41
N GLY A 56 7.53 8.57 11.55
CA GLY A 56 8.09 7.79 10.46
C GLY A 56 8.81 6.53 10.93
N VAL A 57 8.47 6.01 12.11
CA VAL A 57 9.14 4.84 12.70
C VAL A 57 9.13 3.64 11.77
N ALA A 58 8.03 3.38 11.06
CA ALA A 58 7.93 2.27 10.11
C ALA A 58 8.87 2.46 8.90
N HIS A 59 8.93 3.65 8.34
CA HIS A 59 9.77 3.99 7.18
C HIS A 59 11.27 3.99 7.55
N ILE A 60 11.64 4.60 8.66
CA ILE A 60 13.03 4.59 9.13
C ILE A 60 13.48 3.18 9.50
N LEU A 61 12.56 2.36 10.03
CA LEU A 61 12.85 0.95 10.30
C LEU A 61 13.04 0.16 9.01
N GLU A 62 12.25 0.41 7.97
CA GLU A 62 12.43 -0.20 6.65
C GLU A 62 13.87 0.01 6.16
N HIS A 63 14.37 1.24 6.18
CA HIS A 63 15.72 1.59 5.78
C HIS A 63 16.77 0.91 6.68
N THR A 64 16.66 1.06 7.99
CA THR A 64 17.66 0.54 8.95
C THR A 64 17.71 -0.97 9.01
N THR A 65 16.60 -1.66 8.72
CA THR A 65 16.53 -3.12 8.62
C THR A 65 17.49 -3.67 7.55
N LEU A 66 17.70 -2.92 6.47
CA LEU A 66 18.55 -3.31 5.35
C LEU A 66 20.03 -2.92 5.51
N CYS A 67 20.40 -2.21 6.57
CA CYS A 67 21.78 -1.76 6.80
C CYS A 67 22.74 -2.85 7.28
N GLY A 68 22.22 -3.93 7.88
CA GLY A 68 23.01 -5.07 8.34
C GLY A 68 22.20 -6.01 9.22
N SER A 69 22.62 -7.28 9.29
CA SER A 69 21.91 -8.31 10.05
C SER A 69 22.86 -9.29 10.77
N GLU A 70 22.32 -10.15 11.62
CA GLU A 70 23.11 -11.09 12.42
C GLU A 70 24.08 -11.96 11.59
N LYS A 71 23.60 -12.46 10.46
CA LYS A 71 24.40 -13.29 9.54
C LYS A 71 25.24 -12.45 8.57
N PHE A 72 24.70 -11.34 8.10
CA PHE A 72 25.32 -10.47 7.11
C PHE A 72 25.79 -9.16 7.76
N LYS A 73 26.85 -9.27 8.58
CA LYS A 73 27.46 -8.15 9.33
C LYS A 73 28.33 -7.25 8.45
N VAL A 74 27.78 -6.87 7.30
CA VAL A 74 28.42 -5.91 6.39
C VAL A 74 27.52 -4.71 6.26
N ARG A 75 28.10 -3.56 6.02
CA ARG A 75 27.32 -2.37 5.79
C ARG A 75 26.62 -2.48 4.45
N ASP A 76 25.30 -2.20 4.46
CA ASP A 76 24.43 -2.16 3.28
C ASP A 76 24.45 -3.46 2.44
N PRO A 77 24.14 -4.65 3.02
CA PRO A 77 24.09 -5.91 2.27
C PRO A 77 23.09 -5.84 1.12
N PHE A 78 22.02 -5.07 1.26
CA PHE A 78 21.03 -4.83 0.21
C PHE A 78 21.66 -4.22 -1.05
N PHE A 79 22.41 -3.11 -0.92
CA PHE A 79 23.07 -2.48 -2.06
C PHE A 79 24.18 -3.34 -2.66
N MET A 80 24.82 -4.20 -1.85
CA MET A 80 25.76 -5.19 -2.37
C MET A 80 25.07 -6.23 -3.23
N MET A 81 23.88 -6.69 -2.84
CA MET A 81 23.09 -7.66 -3.61
C MET A 81 22.56 -7.05 -4.92
N LEU A 82 22.09 -5.81 -4.91
CA LEU A 82 21.67 -5.09 -6.14
C LEU A 82 22.75 -5.13 -7.25
N ARG A 83 24.03 -5.16 -6.88
CA ARG A 83 25.16 -5.19 -7.85
C ARG A 83 25.64 -6.58 -8.19
N ARG A 84 25.29 -7.62 -7.41
CA ARG A 84 25.89 -8.96 -7.50
C ARG A 84 24.89 -10.07 -7.73
N SER A 85 23.63 -9.85 -7.47
CA SER A 85 22.56 -10.82 -7.72
C SER A 85 22.11 -10.78 -9.19
N MET A 86 21.34 -11.77 -9.58
CA MET A 86 20.63 -11.82 -10.87
C MET A 86 19.19 -11.34 -10.70
N SER A 87 18.93 -10.52 -9.69
CA SER A 87 17.60 -9.98 -9.41
C SER A 87 17.08 -9.16 -10.58
N THR A 88 15.81 -9.34 -10.91
CA THR A 88 15.06 -8.46 -11.83
C THR A 88 14.40 -7.32 -11.07
N PHE A 89 14.20 -7.51 -9.75
CA PHE A 89 13.65 -6.51 -8.85
C PHE A 89 14.13 -6.75 -7.41
N MET A 90 14.44 -5.69 -6.70
CA MET A 90 14.73 -5.68 -5.26
C MET A 90 14.26 -4.35 -4.69
N ASN A 91 13.43 -4.38 -3.66
CA ASN A 91 12.98 -3.18 -2.96
C ASN A 91 12.49 -3.52 -1.55
N ALA A 92 12.05 -2.47 -0.83
CA ALA A 92 11.21 -2.54 0.33
C ALA A 92 10.11 -1.50 0.20
N PHE A 93 8.99 -1.69 0.87
CA PHE A 93 7.83 -0.81 0.82
C PHE A 93 7.28 -0.58 2.22
N THR A 94 7.02 0.67 2.55
CA THR A 94 6.25 1.07 3.74
C THR A 94 4.97 1.77 3.30
N ALA A 95 3.84 1.15 3.63
CA ALA A 95 2.52 1.74 3.48
C ALA A 95 2.01 2.30 4.82
N SER A 96 0.74 2.65 4.90
CA SER A 96 0.18 3.25 6.10
C SER A 96 0.05 2.28 7.28
N ASP A 97 -0.09 0.97 7.02
CA ASP A 97 -0.34 -0.07 8.04
C ASP A 97 0.39 -1.40 7.78
N TRP A 98 1.28 -1.43 6.80
CA TRP A 98 2.14 -2.58 6.53
C TRP A 98 3.50 -2.18 5.97
N THR A 99 4.47 -3.07 6.15
CA THR A 99 5.80 -2.98 5.54
C THR A 99 6.14 -4.31 4.87
N ALA A 100 6.67 -4.27 3.65
CA ALA A 100 6.99 -5.46 2.88
C ALA A 100 8.37 -5.41 2.25
N TYR A 101 8.97 -6.59 2.10
CA TYR A 101 10.30 -6.79 1.54
C TYR A 101 10.22 -7.74 0.33
N PRO A 102 9.95 -7.22 -0.88
CA PRO A 102 9.87 -8.01 -2.09
C PRO A 102 11.20 -8.10 -2.85
N PHE A 103 11.39 -9.22 -3.54
CA PHE A 103 12.37 -9.35 -4.61
C PHE A 103 11.86 -10.27 -5.73
N ALA A 104 12.44 -10.13 -6.91
CA ALA A 104 12.22 -11.03 -8.05
C ALA A 104 13.54 -11.41 -8.71
N THR A 105 13.61 -12.63 -9.24
CA THR A 105 14.78 -13.15 -9.98
C THR A 105 14.36 -14.27 -10.92
N GLN A 106 15.13 -14.50 -11.98
CA GLN A 106 14.93 -15.65 -12.89
C GLN A 106 15.84 -16.84 -12.56
N SER A 107 16.59 -16.79 -11.47
CA SER A 107 17.51 -17.83 -11.04
C SER A 107 17.08 -18.45 -9.71
N LYS A 108 16.75 -19.74 -9.69
CA LYS A 108 16.40 -20.46 -8.46
C LYS A 108 17.51 -20.39 -7.40
N LYS A 109 18.78 -20.46 -7.81
CA LYS A 109 19.92 -20.34 -6.87
C LYS A 109 19.97 -18.94 -6.25
N ASP A 110 19.79 -17.92 -7.06
CA ASP A 110 19.79 -16.54 -6.61
C ASP A 110 18.58 -16.25 -5.72
N PHE A 111 17.43 -16.84 -6.03
CA PHE A 111 16.22 -16.75 -5.20
C PHE A 111 16.49 -17.14 -3.74
N PHE A 112 17.13 -18.28 -3.49
CA PHE A 112 17.45 -18.72 -2.12
C PHE A 112 18.56 -17.88 -1.47
N ASN A 113 19.48 -17.30 -2.24
CA ASN A 113 20.47 -16.36 -1.71
C ASN A 113 19.78 -15.06 -1.26
N LEU A 114 18.89 -14.50 -2.07
CA LEU A 114 18.10 -13.31 -1.74
C LEU A 114 17.15 -13.58 -0.57
N LEU A 115 16.48 -14.74 -0.58
CA LEU A 115 15.61 -15.16 0.52
C LEU A 115 16.36 -15.20 1.86
N ASP A 116 17.59 -15.71 1.87
CA ASP A 116 18.41 -15.75 3.08
C ASP A 116 18.78 -14.34 3.58
N VAL A 117 19.15 -13.44 2.67
CA VAL A 117 19.46 -12.03 3.01
C VAL A 117 18.23 -11.30 3.53
N TYR A 118 17.11 -11.41 2.82
CA TYR A 118 15.88 -10.67 3.18
C TYR A 118 15.28 -11.17 4.49
N LEU A 119 15.22 -12.48 4.72
CA LEU A 119 14.73 -13.02 5.99
C LEU A 119 15.67 -12.68 7.15
N ASP A 120 16.99 -12.67 6.93
CA ASP A 120 17.93 -12.29 7.98
C ASP A 120 17.80 -10.79 8.31
N ALA A 121 17.70 -9.95 7.30
CA ALA A 121 17.49 -8.52 7.46
C ALA A 121 16.17 -8.23 8.19
N ALA A 122 15.07 -8.81 7.76
CA ALA A 122 13.76 -8.54 8.36
C ALA A 122 13.65 -9.02 9.81
N TYR A 123 14.15 -10.22 10.13
CA TYR A 123 13.94 -10.81 11.47
C TYR A 123 15.08 -10.56 12.45
N PHE A 124 16.30 -10.36 11.97
CA PHE A 124 17.51 -10.26 12.80
C PHE A 124 18.39 -9.07 12.39
N PRO A 125 17.83 -7.86 12.15
CA PRO A 125 18.63 -6.70 11.83
C PRO A 125 19.49 -6.30 13.03
N LEU A 126 20.64 -5.67 12.77
CA LEU A 126 21.51 -5.15 13.83
C LEU A 126 20.91 -3.93 14.51
N LEU A 127 20.25 -3.06 13.76
CA LEU A 127 19.65 -1.80 14.21
C LEU A 127 20.64 -0.98 15.05
N GLU A 128 21.84 -0.75 14.50
CA GLU A 128 22.87 0.06 15.17
C GLU A 128 22.43 1.51 15.27
N GLU A 129 22.94 2.22 16.30
CA GLU A 129 22.58 3.61 16.53
C GLU A 129 23.07 4.52 15.40
N GLU A 130 24.24 4.20 14.84
CA GLU A 130 24.84 4.90 13.72
C GLU A 130 23.99 4.81 12.45
N ASP A 131 23.39 3.63 12.17
CA ASP A 131 22.48 3.43 11.04
C ASP A 131 21.19 4.22 11.26
N PHE A 132 20.64 4.18 12.49
CA PHE A 132 19.49 5.01 12.84
C PHE A 132 19.78 6.51 12.66
N MET A 133 20.94 6.99 13.08
CA MET A 133 21.34 8.40 12.90
C MET A 133 21.53 8.76 11.43
N GLN A 134 22.01 7.82 10.60
CA GLN A 134 22.21 8.04 9.18
C GLN A 134 20.87 8.04 8.44
N GLU A 135 20.04 7.02 8.64
CA GLU A 135 18.80 6.85 7.90
C GLU A 135 17.67 7.73 8.44
N GLY A 136 17.53 7.82 9.75
CA GLY A 136 16.47 8.59 10.42
C GLY A 136 16.79 10.08 10.51
N HIS A 137 17.44 10.47 11.59
CA HIS A 137 17.81 11.86 11.80
C HIS A 137 19.03 12.00 12.75
N ARG A 138 19.77 13.08 12.57
CA ARG A 138 20.83 13.54 13.45
C ARG A 138 21.00 15.06 13.37
N LEU A 139 21.61 15.65 14.38
CA LEU A 139 22.09 17.03 14.32
C LEU A 139 23.52 17.07 13.75
N GLU A 140 23.73 17.96 12.80
CA GLU A 140 25.01 18.13 12.11
C GLU A 140 25.27 19.61 11.86
N PHE A 141 26.55 20.04 11.89
CA PHE A 141 26.88 21.39 11.50
C PHE A 141 26.55 21.64 10.02
N SER A 142 25.92 22.77 9.71
CA SER A 142 25.59 23.16 8.34
C SER A 142 26.82 23.24 7.42
N LYS A 143 28.01 23.46 8.01
CA LYS A 143 29.34 23.37 7.38
C LYS A 143 30.19 22.43 8.19
N LEU A 144 30.49 21.25 7.65
CA LEU A 144 31.21 20.17 8.34
C LEU A 144 32.58 20.55 8.86
N ASP A 145 33.25 21.48 8.20
CA ASP A 145 34.58 22.00 8.55
C ASP A 145 34.56 23.21 9.50
N LYS A 146 33.37 23.64 9.94
CA LYS A 146 33.20 24.86 10.74
C LYS A 146 32.23 24.64 11.90
N SER A 147 32.80 24.30 13.08
CA SER A 147 32.06 24.08 14.32
C SER A 147 31.28 25.29 14.87
N SER A 148 31.48 26.48 14.30
CA SER A 148 30.72 27.70 14.61
C SER A 148 29.54 27.95 13.68
N SER A 149 29.27 27.04 12.72
CA SER A 149 28.09 27.11 11.86
C SER A 149 26.83 26.63 12.60
N ASP A 150 25.68 26.95 12.06
CA ASP A 150 24.41 26.52 12.62
C ASP A 150 24.27 25.00 12.59
N LEU A 151 23.50 24.45 13.52
CA LEU A 151 23.12 23.04 13.54
C LEU A 151 21.88 22.83 12.68
N GLU A 152 21.90 21.77 11.91
CA GLU A 152 20.78 21.33 11.05
C GLU A 152 20.45 19.87 11.33
N TYR A 153 19.17 19.53 11.21
CA TYR A 153 18.76 18.13 11.13
C TYR A 153 19.09 17.56 9.76
N LYS A 154 19.71 16.38 9.74
CA LYS A 154 19.99 15.59 8.54
C LYS A 154 19.64 14.13 8.79
N GLY A 155 19.34 13.41 7.74
CA GLY A 155 19.02 11.99 7.71
C GLY A 155 18.49 11.65 6.32
N VAL A 156 18.59 10.41 5.90
CA VAL A 156 18.11 9.98 4.58
C VAL A 156 16.59 10.17 4.52
N VAL A 157 15.85 9.52 5.40
CA VAL A 157 14.38 9.61 5.47
C VAL A 157 13.91 11.02 5.84
N PHE A 158 14.62 11.71 6.76
CA PHE A 158 14.30 13.10 7.10
C PHE A 158 14.34 14.01 5.87
N ASN A 159 15.38 13.91 5.04
CA ASN A 159 15.52 14.73 3.84
C ASN A 159 14.53 14.33 2.74
N GLU A 160 14.30 13.02 2.58
CA GLU A 160 13.30 12.48 1.65
C GLU A 160 11.90 13.01 1.99
N MET A 161 11.47 12.90 3.24
CA MET A 161 10.16 13.37 3.68
C MET A 161 10.05 14.89 3.65
N LYS A 162 11.14 15.63 3.90
CA LYS A 162 11.16 17.08 3.70
C LYS A 162 10.92 17.46 2.25
N GLY A 163 11.48 16.71 1.31
CA GLY A 163 11.21 16.83 -0.13
C GLY A 163 9.77 16.44 -0.48
N SER A 164 9.33 15.28 -0.04
CA SER A 164 7.99 14.72 -0.29
C SER A 164 6.89 15.66 0.22
N MET A 165 6.98 16.16 1.45
CA MET A 165 5.98 17.05 2.06
C MET A 165 6.05 18.49 1.54
N SER A 166 7.00 18.84 0.67
CA SER A 166 6.95 20.07 -0.11
C SER A 166 6.00 19.99 -1.30
N ASN A 167 5.58 18.78 -1.70
CA ASN A 167 4.61 18.56 -2.75
C ASN A 167 3.18 18.73 -2.20
N ILE A 168 2.38 19.58 -2.86
CA ILE A 168 1.01 19.89 -2.45
C ILE A 168 0.10 18.65 -2.50
N THR A 169 0.30 17.73 -3.44
CA THR A 169 -0.49 16.50 -3.56
C THR A 169 -0.29 15.62 -2.32
N ASN A 170 0.96 15.44 -1.87
CA ASN A 170 1.25 14.67 -0.68
C ASN A 170 0.70 15.33 0.60
N THR A 171 0.82 16.64 0.70
CA THR A 171 0.26 17.41 1.83
C THR A 171 -1.27 17.31 1.86
N THR A 172 -1.91 17.40 0.68
CA THR A 172 -3.36 17.24 0.55
C THR A 172 -3.81 15.84 0.91
N TRP A 173 -3.08 14.80 0.47
CA TRP A 173 -3.36 13.41 0.85
C TRP A 173 -3.34 13.22 2.37
N GLN A 174 -2.31 13.73 3.05
CA GLN A 174 -2.23 13.68 4.51
C GLN A 174 -3.37 14.43 5.20
N ALA A 175 -3.79 15.57 4.63
CA ALA A 175 -4.95 16.31 5.14
C ALA A 175 -6.25 15.51 4.98
N LEU A 176 -6.44 14.83 3.84
CA LEU A 176 -7.61 13.97 3.58
C LEU A 176 -7.64 12.79 4.56
N THR A 177 -6.56 12.01 4.65
CA THR A 177 -6.52 10.81 5.51
C THR A 177 -6.65 11.14 6.99
N LYS A 178 -6.05 12.23 7.45
CA LYS A 178 -6.21 12.74 8.83
C LYS A 178 -7.66 13.03 9.19
N ASN A 179 -8.43 13.56 8.27
CA ASN A 179 -9.84 13.93 8.51
C ASN A 179 -10.80 12.76 8.24
N LEU A 180 -10.47 11.86 7.30
CA LEU A 180 -11.28 10.67 7.01
C LEU A 180 -11.13 9.57 8.09
N PHE A 181 -9.97 9.51 8.73
CA PHE A 181 -9.63 8.44 9.68
C PHE A 181 -9.12 8.97 11.02
N PRO A 182 -9.89 9.82 11.74
CA PRO A 182 -9.42 10.49 12.95
C PRO A 182 -9.02 9.53 14.08
N ASP A 183 -9.57 8.31 14.08
CA ASP A 183 -9.37 7.31 15.14
C ASP A 183 -8.41 6.19 14.74
N LEU A 184 -7.95 6.14 13.46
CA LEU A 184 -7.13 5.06 12.93
C LEU A 184 -5.70 5.51 12.61
N THR A 185 -4.81 4.54 12.39
CA THR A 185 -3.41 4.79 12.01
C THR A 185 -3.28 5.68 10.76
N TYR A 186 -4.24 5.64 9.85
CA TYR A 186 -4.24 6.39 8.59
C TYR A 186 -4.26 7.91 8.77
N ARG A 187 -4.57 8.41 9.99
CA ARG A 187 -4.41 9.83 10.35
C ARG A 187 -2.96 10.27 10.42
N HIS A 188 -2.05 9.32 10.59
CA HIS A 188 -0.62 9.56 10.73
C HIS A 188 0.09 9.43 9.39
N ASN A 189 1.16 10.20 9.21
CA ASN A 189 2.05 10.02 8.08
C ASN A 189 3.05 8.91 8.40
N SER A 190 2.82 7.70 7.86
CA SER A 190 3.70 6.54 8.09
C SER A 190 5.11 6.76 7.56
N GLY A 191 5.27 7.58 6.51
CA GLY A 191 6.58 8.00 6.00
C GLY A 191 7.31 8.96 6.94
N GLY A 192 6.58 9.68 7.78
CA GLY A 192 7.07 10.63 8.77
C GLY A 192 6.85 12.10 8.39
N GLU A 193 6.32 12.86 9.34
CA GLU A 193 6.30 14.31 9.25
C GLU A 193 7.68 14.87 9.62
N PRO A 194 8.30 15.72 8.81
CA PRO A 194 9.65 16.23 9.10
C PRO A 194 9.82 16.83 10.52
N LYS A 195 8.79 17.51 11.03
CA LYS A 195 8.79 18.06 12.40
C LYS A 195 8.73 16.99 13.48
N ASP A 196 8.09 15.84 13.19
CA ASP A 196 7.86 14.76 14.14
C ASP A 196 8.97 13.68 14.06
N ILE A 197 9.61 13.50 12.90
CA ILE A 197 10.75 12.58 12.70
C ILE A 197 11.84 12.84 13.73
N THR A 198 12.13 14.10 14.04
CA THR A 198 13.16 14.51 15.00
C THR A 198 12.89 14.10 16.45
N ASN A 199 11.66 13.63 16.74
CA ASN A 199 11.27 13.12 18.06
C ASN A 199 11.45 11.59 18.17
N LEU A 200 11.68 10.89 17.06
CA LEU A 200 11.88 9.45 17.06
C LEU A 200 13.18 9.11 17.82
N THR A 201 13.10 8.13 18.71
CA THR A 201 14.25 7.61 19.42
C THR A 201 14.66 6.24 18.88
N HIS A 202 15.97 5.95 18.91
CA HIS A 202 16.51 4.63 18.55
C HIS A 202 15.86 3.49 19.37
N LYS A 203 15.58 3.76 20.66
CA LYS A 203 14.86 2.80 21.51
C LYS A 203 13.46 2.50 20.97
N TYR A 204 12.69 3.50 20.59
CA TYR A 204 11.33 3.30 20.07
C TYR A 204 11.35 2.53 18.73
N LEU A 205 12.32 2.82 17.85
CA LEU A 205 12.53 2.07 16.62
C LEU A 205 12.76 0.56 16.89
N LYS A 206 13.62 0.23 17.88
CA LYS A 206 13.87 -1.18 18.28
C LYS A 206 12.65 -1.84 18.92
N ASP A 207 11.91 -1.10 19.73
CA ASP A 207 10.68 -1.61 20.35
C ASP A 207 9.60 -1.86 19.29
N PHE A 208 9.50 -1.00 18.27
CA PHE A 208 8.60 -1.16 17.13
C PHE A 208 8.96 -2.40 16.28
N HIS A 209 10.24 -2.60 15.97
CA HIS A 209 10.70 -3.82 15.32
C HIS A 209 10.30 -5.06 16.12
N LYS A 210 10.61 -5.09 17.42
CA LYS A 210 10.29 -6.22 18.29
C LYS A 210 8.78 -6.52 18.35
N LYS A 211 7.93 -5.47 18.26
CA LYS A 211 6.47 -5.61 18.30
C LYS A 211 5.95 -6.21 17.00
N PHE A 212 6.39 -5.72 15.85
CA PHE A 212 5.74 -6.00 14.57
C PHE A 212 6.47 -7.03 13.69
N TYR A 213 7.81 -7.16 13.79
CA TYR A 213 8.59 -8.06 12.93
C TYR A 213 8.72 -9.45 13.56
N HIS A 214 7.58 -10.10 13.64
CA HIS A 214 7.43 -11.42 14.25
C HIS A 214 6.80 -12.40 13.26
N PRO A 215 7.21 -13.71 13.21
CA PRO A 215 6.59 -14.68 12.30
C PRO A 215 5.08 -14.76 12.42
N SER A 216 4.52 -14.66 13.63
CA SER A 216 3.05 -14.66 13.83
C SER A 216 2.33 -13.45 13.21
N ASN A 217 3.04 -12.38 12.89
CA ASN A 217 2.52 -11.18 12.23
C ASN A 217 2.88 -11.11 10.74
N ALA A 218 3.57 -12.13 10.24
CA ALA A 218 4.07 -12.17 8.88
C ALA A 218 3.14 -12.95 7.93
N THR A 219 3.02 -12.47 6.71
CA THR A 219 2.53 -13.24 5.57
C THR A 219 3.64 -13.34 4.53
N TYR A 220 3.91 -14.55 4.06
CA TYR A 220 4.84 -14.82 2.97
C TYR A 220 4.05 -14.96 1.67
N PHE A 221 4.51 -14.30 0.62
CA PHE A 221 3.93 -14.39 -0.71
C PHE A 221 4.98 -14.87 -1.69
N THR A 222 4.60 -15.78 -2.58
CA THR A 222 5.49 -16.28 -3.62
C THR A 222 4.78 -16.52 -4.93
N TRP A 223 5.52 -16.35 -6.04
CA TRP A 223 5.04 -16.54 -7.40
C TRP A 223 6.09 -17.27 -8.22
N GLY A 224 5.66 -18.15 -9.13
CA GLY A 224 6.50 -18.72 -10.17
C GLY A 224 6.61 -20.26 -10.14
N ASP A 225 7.51 -20.77 -10.99
CA ASP A 225 7.81 -22.22 -11.11
C ASP A 225 8.82 -22.65 -10.03
N ILE A 226 8.36 -22.71 -8.79
CA ILE A 226 9.14 -23.13 -7.62
C ILE A 226 8.25 -23.91 -6.66
N ASP A 227 8.79 -24.94 -6.01
CA ASP A 227 8.03 -25.73 -5.03
C ASP A 227 7.86 -24.94 -3.72
N ALA A 228 6.61 -24.70 -3.31
CA ALA A 228 6.27 -24.06 -2.05
C ALA A 228 6.96 -24.74 -0.85
N LYS A 229 7.10 -26.06 -0.85
CA LYS A 229 7.73 -26.83 0.24
C LYS A 229 9.22 -26.53 0.41
N GLU A 230 9.93 -26.24 -0.68
CA GLU A 230 11.34 -25.85 -0.60
C GLU A 230 11.49 -24.51 0.11
N ILE A 231 10.62 -23.54 -0.23
CA ILE A 231 10.59 -22.22 0.40
C ILE A 231 10.19 -22.33 1.87
N GLN A 232 9.12 -23.06 2.15
CA GLN A 232 8.62 -23.33 3.50
C GLN A 232 9.68 -23.97 4.40
N SER A 233 10.40 -24.98 3.87
CA SER A 233 11.49 -25.64 4.60
C SER A 233 12.65 -24.69 4.88
N PHE A 234 12.91 -23.74 3.98
CA PHE A 234 13.96 -22.74 4.18
C PHE A 234 13.56 -21.74 5.27
N ILE A 235 12.32 -21.23 5.23
CA ILE A 235 11.77 -20.31 6.24
C ILE A 235 11.75 -20.97 7.62
N ASP A 236 11.23 -22.21 7.69
CA ASP A 236 11.17 -22.98 8.94
C ASP A 236 12.57 -23.17 9.55
N LYS A 237 13.55 -23.60 8.75
CA LYS A 237 14.94 -23.75 9.20
C LYS A 237 15.54 -22.44 9.72
N LYS A 238 15.15 -21.31 9.12
CA LYS A 238 15.67 -20.00 9.51
C LYS A 238 15.08 -19.51 10.82
N LEU A 239 13.78 -19.74 11.06
CA LEU A 239 13.01 -19.13 12.15
C LEU A 239 12.76 -20.08 13.32
N SER A 240 12.78 -21.42 13.11
CA SER A 240 12.44 -22.41 14.15
C SER A 240 13.22 -22.21 15.43
N GLN A 241 12.48 -22.27 16.55
CA GLN A 241 13.01 -22.11 17.92
C GLN A 241 13.56 -20.72 18.27
N LYS A 242 13.52 -19.77 17.36
CA LYS A 242 14.02 -18.40 17.60
C LYS A 242 12.93 -17.47 18.14
N PHE A 243 11.68 -17.79 17.89
CA PHE A 243 10.53 -17.00 18.30
C PHE A 243 9.57 -17.84 19.16
N LYS A 244 8.78 -17.17 19.98
CA LYS A 244 7.65 -17.78 20.70
C LYS A 244 6.37 -17.43 19.97
N LYS A 245 5.45 -18.39 19.82
CA LYS A 245 4.15 -18.13 19.23
C LYS A 245 3.42 -16.99 19.96
N VAL A 246 2.88 -16.06 19.19
CA VAL A 246 1.96 -15.02 19.65
C VAL A 246 0.54 -15.46 19.34
N ASP A 247 -0.38 -15.28 20.27
CA ASP A 247 -1.79 -15.56 20.03
C ASP A 247 -2.36 -14.65 18.94
N GLU A 248 -3.18 -15.19 18.06
CA GLU A 248 -3.77 -14.44 16.94
C GLU A 248 -4.58 -13.21 17.40
N LYS A 249 -5.21 -13.29 18.56
CA LYS A 249 -5.95 -12.16 19.16
C LYS A 249 -5.06 -11.00 19.60
N ASP A 250 -3.77 -11.25 19.82
CA ASP A 250 -2.78 -10.23 20.23
C ASP A 250 -2.07 -9.61 19.01
N ILE A 251 -2.39 -10.08 17.80
CA ILE A 251 -1.88 -9.49 16.56
C ILE A 251 -2.80 -8.33 16.17
N GLU A 252 -2.24 -7.13 16.16
CA GLU A 252 -2.96 -5.92 15.82
C GLU A 252 -3.36 -5.92 14.34
N VAL A 253 -4.58 -5.50 14.09
CA VAL A 253 -5.14 -5.25 12.77
C VAL A 253 -5.86 -3.91 12.83
N VAL A 254 -5.75 -3.11 11.78
CA VAL A 254 -6.48 -1.85 11.72
C VAL A 254 -7.99 -2.12 11.80
N GLU A 255 -8.67 -1.44 12.70
CA GLU A 255 -10.10 -1.57 12.88
C GLU A 255 -10.88 -0.84 11.76
N GLN A 256 -12.18 -1.10 11.69
CA GLN A 256 -13.07 -0.38 10.80
C GLN A 256 -13.30 1.05 11.30
N GLN A 257 -13.24 2.04 10.40
CA GLN A 257 -13.62 3.42 10.72
C GLN A 257 -15.11 3.47 11.05
N LYS A 258 -15.44 4.03 12.20
CA LYS A 258 -16.84 4.23 12.60
C LYS A 258 -17.49 5.25 11.66
N PRO A 259 -18.74 4.99 11.19
CA PRO A 259 -19.45 5.92 10.36
C PRO A 259 -19.61 7.29 11.04
N PHE A 260 -19.41 8.35 10.29
CA PHE A 260 -19.66 9.70 10.79
C PHE A 260 -21.16 9.95 10.92
N PRO A 261 -21.63 10.53 12.03
CA PRO A 261 -23.06 10.82 12.22
C PRO A 261 -23.58 11.93 11.29
N LYS A 262 -22.68 12.72 10.72
CA LYS A 262 -22.93 13.78 9.75
C LYS A 262 -21.67 14.08 8.95
N PRO A 263 -21.77 14.71 7.77
CA PRO A 263 -20.58 15.15 7.03
C PRO A 263 -19.68 16.05 7.89
N ILE A 264 -18.37 15.83 7.77
CA ILE A 264 -17.34 16.64 8.43
C ILE A 264 -16.88 17.71 7.43
N GLN A 265 -16.68 18.93 7.93
CA GLN A 265 -16.04 20.01 7.19
C GLN A 265 -14.72 20.33 7.88
N ALA A 266 -13.63 20.32 7.13
CA ALA A 266 -12.31 20.66 7.59
C ALA A 266 -11.66 21.69 6.67
N VAL A 267 -10.81 22.53 7.25
CA VAL A 267 -10.00 23.51 6.51
C VAL A 267 -8.55 23.28 6.92
N GLU A 268 -7.72 22.97 5.94
CA GLU A 268 -6.28 22.78 6.16
C GLU A 268 -5.51 23.82 5.34
N SER A 269 -4.35 24.22 5.84
CA SER A 269 -3.50 25.21 5.19
C SER A 269 -2.28 24.54 4.56
N PHE A 270 -1.88 25.00 3.41
CA PHE A 270 -0.63 24.58 2.76
C PHE A 270 0.21 25.79 2.33
N ASN A 271 1.51 25.60 2.18
CA ASN A 271 2.41 26.61 1.65
C ASN A 271 2.64 26.36 0.15
N PRO A 272 2.15 27.21 -0.75
CA PRO A 272 2.37 27.03 -2.17
C PRO A 272 3.85 27.19 -2.52
N VAL A 273 4.41 26.27 -3.30
CA VAL A 273 5.79 26.32 -3.78
C VAL A 273 5.93 27.31 -4.96
N SER A 274 4.85 27.53 -5.70
CA SER A 274 4.82 28.47 -6.83
C SER A 274 3.52 29.30 -6.85
N LYS A 275 3.53 30.41 -7.62
CA LYS A 275 2.32 31.20 -7.86
C LYS A 275 1.23 30.46 -8.62
N GLU A 276 1.60 29.43 -9.41
CA GLU A 276 0.67 28.60 -10.16
C GLU A 276 -0.13 27.68 -9.24
N GLN A 277 0.44 27.29 -8.12
CA GLN A 277 -0.22 26.53 -7.04
C GLN A 277 -0.99 27.44 -6.07
N SER A 278 -1.01 28.76 -6.32
CA SER A 278 -1.81 29.69 -5.52
C SER A 278 -3.28 29.52 -5.83
N GLY A 279 -4.11 29.45 -4.80
CA GLY A 279 -5.55 29.25 -4.91
C GLY A 279 -6.05 28.26 -3.89
N HIS A 280 -7.37 28.13 -3.81
CA HIS A 280 -8.00 27.17 -2.93
C HIS A 280 -8.26 25.87 -3.68
N GLN A 281 -8.18 24.78 -2.93
CA GLN A 281 -8.62 23.46 -3.38
C GLN A 281 -9.87 23.10 -2.58
N ASN A 282 -10.85 22.49 -3.24
CA ASN A 282 -12.03 21.93 -2.59
C ASN A 282 -12.09 20.44 -2.88
N TYR A 283 -12.19 19.65 -1.84
CA TYR A 283 -12.31 18.21 -1.92
C TYR A 283 -13.57 17.73 -1.24
N ALA A 284 -14.16 16.68 -1.78
CA ALA A 284 -15.14 15.84 -1.10
C ALA A 284 -14.63 14.39 -1.17
N ALA A 285 -14.73 13.68 -0.05
CA ALA A 285 -14.29 12.30 0.04
C ALA A 285 -15.24 11.48 0.90
N TRP A 286 -15.37 10.19 0.55
CA TRP A 286 -16.25 9.24 1.22
C TRP A 286 -15.47 7.99 1.56
N VAL A 287 -15.59 7.55 2.81
CA VAL A 287 -15.18 6.20 3.22
C VAL A 287 -16.30 5.27 2.80
N LEU A 288 -15.97 4.33 1.95
CA LEU A 288 -16.88 3.33 1.38
C LEU A 288 -16.75 1.98 2.12
N GLY A 289 -16.71 0.89 1.37
CA GLY A 289 -16.56 -0.47 1.89
C GLY A 289 -15.13 -0.84 2.27
N GLU A 290 -14.90 -2.14 2.32
CA GLU A 290 -13.64 -2.78 2.70
C GLU A 290 -12.88 -3.24 1.45
N SER A 291 -11.56 -2.97 1.37
CA SER A 291 -10.75 -3.32 0.19
C SER A 291 -10.52 -4.83 0.01
N PHE A 292 -10.79 -5.61 1.04
CA PHE A 292 -10.71 -7.08 1.01
C PHE A 292 -12.05 -7.78 0.73
N ASP A 293 -13.14 -7.05 0.63
CA ASP A 293 -14.45 -7.54 0.19
C ASP A 293 -14.54 -7.37 -1.33
N ILE A 294 -14.54 -8.50 -2.06
CA ILE A 294 -14.46 -8.50 -3.51
C ILE A 294 -15.65 -7.80 -4.18
N ASP A 295 -16.85 -7.96 -3.63
CA ASP A 295 -18.06 -7.37 -4.21
C ASP A 295 -18.05 -5.85 -4.04
N GLN A 296 -17.72 -5.36 -2.84
CA GLN A 296 -17.58 -3.93 -2.58
C GLN A 296 -16.45 -3.30 -3.39
N LEU A 297 -15.32 -4.02 -3.54
CA LEU A 297 -14.18 -3.57 -4.34
C LEU A 297 -14.56 -3.41 -5.82
N LEU A 298 -15.25 -4.41 -6.39
CA LEU A 298 -15.68 -4.38 -7.79
C LEU A 298 -16.75 -3.32 -8.05
N GLU A 299 -17.74 -3.20 -7.19
CA GLU A 299 -18.75 -2.14 -7.27
C GLU A 299 -18.12 -0.75 -7.24
N ALA A 300 -17.19 -0.53 -6.32
CA ALA A 300 -16.50 0.75 -6.19
C ALA A 300 -15.64 1.09 -7.42
N HIS A 301 -14.91 0.11 -7.96
CA HIS A 301 -14.15 0.28 -9.20
C HIS A 301 -15.06 0.57 -10.40
N LEU A 302 -16.13 -0.20 -10.57
CA LEU A 302 -17.08 -0.01 -11.65
C LEU A 302 -17.73 1.38 -11.61
N ILE A 303 -18.22 1.79 -10.43
CA ILE A 303 -18.82 3.11 -10.24
C ILE A 303 -17.77 4.21 -10.51
N SER A 304 -16.55 4.04 -10.02
CA SER A 304 -15.48 5.02 -10.24
C SER A 304 -15.20 5.21 -11.74
N LEU A 305 -15.08 4.12 -12.51
CA LEU A 305 -14.91 4.18 -13.96
C LEU A 305 -16.09 4.87 -14.65
N LEU A 306 -17.30 4.53 -14.29
CA LEU A 306 -18.50 5.10 -14.91
C LEU A 306 -18.64 6.62 -14.69
N ILE A 307 -18.22 7.13 -13.52
CA ILE A 307 -18.45 8.53 -13.17
C ILE A 307 -17.21 9.43 -13.29
N MET A 308 -15.99 8.86 -13.27
CA MET A 308 -14.74 9.63 -13.08
C MET A 308 -13.60 9.31 -14.06
N ASP A 309 -13.78 8.40 -15.03
CA ASP A 309 -12.69 7.93 -15.89
C ASP A 309 -12.11 9.01 -16.82
N ASN A 310 -12.97 9.80 -17.46
CA ASN A 310 -12.55 10.79 -18.46
C ASN A 310 -13.54 11.95 -18.59
N SER A 311 -13.25 12.91 -19.50
CA SER A 311 -14.09 14.10 -19.73
C SER A 311 -15.52 13.81 -20.16
N SER A 312 -15.81 12.61 -20.67
CA SER A 312 -17.19 12.18 -21.00
C SER A 312 -17.91 11.58 -19.81
N SER A 313 -17.20 11.24 -18.75
CA SER A 313 -17.78 10.74 -17.50
C SER A 313 -18.46 11.87 -16.75
N PRO A 314 -19.67 11.65 -16.19
CA PRO A 314 -20.53 12.73 -15.71
C PRO A 314 -19.92 13.56 -14.58
N LEU A 315 -19.22 12.96 -13.63
CA LEU A 315 -18.61 13.69 -12.53
C LEU A 315 -17.32 14.37 -12.98
N TYR A 316 -16.44 13.67 -13.67
CA TYR A 316 -15.19 14.26 -14.18
C TYR A 316 -15.47 15.45 -15.12
N GLY A 317 -16.41 15.27 -16.08
CA GLY A 317 -16.81 16.36 -16.98
C GLY A 317 -17.41 17.55 -16.25
N ALA A 318 -18.14 17.35 -15.16
CA ALA A 318 -18.67 18.44 -14.33
C ALA A 318 -17.54 19.17 -13.55
N LEU A 319 -16.52 18.42 -13.08
CA LEU A 319 -15.34 19.00 -12.42
C LEU A 319 -14.44 19.76 -13.41
N GLU A 320 -14.39 19.35 -14.67
CA GLU A 320 -13.58 19.98 -15.72
C GLU A 320 -14.25 21.23 -16.31
N SER A 321 -15.56 21.20 -16.52
CA SER A 321 -16.30 22.23 -17.25
C SER A 321 -17.03 23.26 -16.36
N ASN A 322 -16.66 23.36 -15.07
CA ASN A 322 -17.25 24.30 -14.13
C ASN A 322 -16.64 25.72 -14.23
N ASP A 323 -17.32 26.71 -13.61
CA ASP A 323 -16.89 28.10 -13.49
C ASP A 323 -16.33 28.47 -12.10
N ILE A 324 -16.13 27.46 -11.23
CA ILE A 324 -15.73 27.64 -9.82
C ILE A 324 -14.21 27.56 -9.67
N SER A 325 -13.55 26.81 -10.56
CA SER A 325 -12.15 26.42 -10.45
C SER A 325 -11.43 26.46 -11.82
N LYS A 326 -10.12 26.28 -11.78
CA LYS A 326 -9.31 26.22 -13.00
C LYS A 326 -9.27 24.82 -13.62
N SER A 327 -9.29 23.78 -12.78
CA SER A 327 -9.17 22.37 -13.20
C SER A 327 -9.72 21.43 -12.13
N PRO A 328 -10.00 20.17 -12.52
CA PRO A 328 -10.12 19.08 -11.56
C PRO A 328 -8.86 18.99 -10.70
N ALA A 329 -8.97 18.50 -9.48
CA ALA A 329 -7.86 18.32 -8.56
C ALA A 329 -6.96 17.14 -8.98
N GLN A 330 -5.76 17.05 -8.39
CA GLN A 330 -4.81 15.97 -8.74
C GLN A 330 -5.14 14.63 -8.07
N ILE A 331 -5.82 14.65 -6.92
CA ILE A 331 -6.24 13.43 -6.21
C ILE A 331 -7.72 13.21 -6.51
N LEU A 332 -8.01 12.21 -7.34
CA LEU A 332 -9.37 11.90 -7.81
C LEU A 332 -9.55 10.40 -7.95
N GLY A 333 -10.80 9.95 -7.81
CA GLY A 333 -11.20 8.57 -8.06
C GLY A 333 -11.19 7.71 -6.82
N LEU A 334 -11.04 6.40 -7.03
CA LEU A 334 -11.04 5.39 -5.98
C LEU A 334 -9.62 5.14 -5.49
N GLU A 335 -9.47 5.09 -4.17
CA GLU A 335 -8.27 4.67 -3.45
C GLU A 335 -8.59 3.39 -2.68
N ASP A 336 -7.85 2.32 -2.94
CA ASP A 336 -8.06 0.97 -2.40
C ASP A 336 -6.82 0.37 -1.70
N SER A 337 -5.76 1.15 -1.53
CA SER A 337 -4.50 0.69 -0.92
C SER A 337 -4.55 0.52 0.60
N MET A 338 -5.62 0.99 1.23
CA MET A 338 -5.88 0.88 2.68
C MET A 338 -6.96 -0.16 2.96
N ARG A 339 -7.24 -0.40 4.24
CA ARG A 339 -8.37 -1.25 4.65
C ARG A 339 -9.69 -0.80 4.00
N HIS A 340 -9.94 0.49 4.02
CA HIS A 340 -11.17 1.10 3.52
C HIS A 340 -11.00 1.57 2.09
N LEU A 341 -12.01 1.35 1.29
CA LEU A 341 -12.16 2.01 0.02
C LEU A 341 -12.51 3.49 0.25
N VAL A 342 -11.84 4.40 -0.43
CA VAL A 342 -12.10 5.84 -0.36
C VAL A 342 -12.34 6.38 -1.75
N PHE A 343 -13.48 7.02 -1.96
CA PHE A 343 -13.72 7.76 -3.19
C PHE A 343 -13.49 9.25 -2.96
N ILE A 344 -12.76 9.89 -3.87
CA ILE A 344 -12.32 11.28 -3.75
C ILE A 344 -12.66 12.03 -5.03
N CYS A 345 -13.21 13.24 -4.88
CA CYS A 345 -13.33 14.17 -5.98
C CYS A 345 -13.00 15.61 -5.49
N GLY A 346 -12.55 16.45 -6.41
CA GLY A 346 -12.14 17.79 -6.04
C GLY A 346 -11.81 18.67 -7.23
N VAL A 347 -11.60 19.94 -6.92
CA VAL A 347 -11.20 20.98 -7.87
C VAL A 347 -10.10 21.84 -7.29
N GLU A 348 -9.24 22.39 -8.14
CA GLU A 348 -8.13 23.24 -7.75
C GLU A 348 -8.12 24.59 -8.48
N GLY A 349 -7.42 25.58 -7.89
CA GLY A 349 -7.36 26.92 -8.42
C GLY A 349 -8.66 27.71 -8.27
N SER A 350 -9.49 27.35 -7.27
CA SER A 350 -10.73 28.06 -6.95
C SER A 350 -10.48 29.34 -6.12
N GLU A 351 -11.50 30.17 -6.06
CA GLU A 351 -11.51 31.37 -5.19
C GLU A 351 -11.80 31.01 -3.73
N ALA A 352 -11.46 31.92 -2.83
CA ALA A 352 -11.88 31.81 -1.43
C ALA A 352 -13.42 31.70 -1.34
N ASN A 353 -13.92 30.92 -0.38
CA ASN A 353 -15.35 30.69 -0.15
C ASN A 353 -16.10 30.00 -1.33
N SER A 354 -15.41 29.27 -2.19
CA SER A 354 -16.02 28.52 -3.30
C SER A 354 -16.70 27.22 -2.86
N GLN A 355 -16.43 26.72 -1.63
CA GLN A 355 -16.98 25.48 -1.10
C GLN A 355 -18.51 25.34 -1.29
N PRO A 356 -19.38 26.31 -0.97
CA PRO A 356 -20.82 26.13 -1.15
C PRO A 356 -21.24 25.98 -2.61
N LYS A 357 -20.47 26.55 -3.55
CA LYS A 357 -20.71 26.36 -4.99
C LYS A 357 -20.28 24.96 -5.42
N PHE A 358 -19.14 24.49 -4.91
CA PHE A 358 -18.63 23.15 -5.16
C PHE A 358 -19.60 22.07 -4.63
N GLU A 359 -20.12 22.21 -3.41
CA GLU A 359 -21.14 21.32 -2.85
C GLU A 359 -22.40 21.26 -3.71
N LYS A 360 -22.88 22.41 -4.21
CA LYS A 360 -24.03 22.47 -5.13
C LYS A 360 -23.75 21.80 -6.47
N LEU A 361 -22.52 21.92 -6.99
CA LEU A 361 -22.09 21.24 -8.21
C LEU A 361 -22.17 19.74 -8.02
N LEU A 362 -21.61 19.22 -6.94
CA LEU A 362 -21.63 17.78 -6.62
C LEU A 362 -23.06 17.28 -6.42
N ASP A 363 -23.87 17.96 -5.60
CA ASP A 363 -25.27 17.57 -5.33
C ASP A 363 -26.09 17.48 -6.61
N LYS A 364 -25.95 18.47 -7.50
CA LYS A 364 -26.61 18.47 -8.81
C LYS A 364 -26.13 17.31 -9.66
N THR A 365 -24.82 17.11 -9.76
CA THR A 365 -24.21 16.09 -10.61
C THR A 365 -24.63 14.68 -10.15
N PHE A 366 -24.55 14.39 -8.86
CA PHE A 366 -24.99 13.09 -8.33
C PHE A 366 -26.50 12.85 -8.53
N LYS A 367 -27.35 13.87 -8.33
CA LYS A 367 -28.80 13.77 -8.63
C LYS A 367 -29.06 13.47 -10.10
N ASP A 368 -28.31 14.10 -11.00
CA ASP A 368 -28.44 13.87 -12.44
C ASP A 368 -27.95 12.46 -12.81
N ILE A 369 -26.86 11.96 -12.22
CA ILE A 369 -26.36 10.59 -12.40
C ILE A 369 -27.44 9.58 -11.96
N VAL A 370 -27.96 9.70 -10.74
CA VAL A 370 -28.97 8.80 -10.20
C VAL A 370 -30.26 8.83 -11.06
N LYS A 371 -30.63 10.00 -11.58
CA LYS A 371 -31.83 10.14 -12.41
C LYS A 371 -31.67 9.52 -13.80
N LYS A 372 -30.49 9.67 -14.42
CA LYS A 372 -30.23 9.19 -15.79
C LYS A 372 -29.88 7.73 -15.84
N GLY A 373 -29.17 7.23 -14.81
CA GLY A 373 -28.54 5.92 -14.81
C GLY A 373 -27.43 5.81 -15.85
N PHE A 374 -27.02 4.59 -16.13
CA PHE A 374 -26.05 4.24 -17.16
C PHE A 374 -26.69 3.23 -18.14
N SER A 375 -26.31 3.30 -19.39
CA SER A 375 -26.74 2.29 -20.38
C SER A 375 -25.95 1.00 -20.20
N ASP A 376 -26.50 -0.12 -20.66
CA ASP A 376 -25.83 -1.43 -20.65
C ASP A 376 -24.51 -1.38 -21.41
N GLU A 377 -24.43 -0.58 -22.48
CA GLU A 377 -23.19 -0.37 -23.24
C GLU A 377 -22.09 0.32 -22.39
N GLN A 378 -22.46 1.33 -21.59
CA GLN A 378 -21.52 2.01 -20.69
C GLN A 378 -21.04 1.07 -19.59
N ILE A 379 -21.93 0.30 -18.99
CA ILE A 379 -21.60 -0.69 -17.96
C ILE A 379 -20.68 -1.77 -18.53
N SER A 380 -21.03 -2.34 -19.68
CA SER A 380 -20.22 -3.36 -20.36
C SER A 380 -18.83 -2.84 -20.74
N SER A 381 -18.73 -1.59 -21.20
CA SER A 381 -17.46 -0.98 -21.53
C SER A 381 -16.57 -0.79 -20.28
N ALA A 382 -17.14 -0.34 -19.16
CA ALA A 382 -16.41 -0.17 -17.92
C ALA A 382 -15.94 -1.51 -17.32
N LEU A 383 -16.80 -2.55 -17.37
CA LEU A 383 -16.44 -3.91 -16.98
C LEU A 383 -15.29 -4.46 -17.83
N TYR A 384 -15.37 -4.26 -19.15
CA TYR A 384 -14.30 -4.68 -20.08
C TYR A 384 -12.97 -3.96 -19.79
N GLN A 385 -13.00 -2.66 -19.49
CA GLN A 385 -11.80 -1.91 -19.08
C GLN A 385 -11.22 -2.47 -17.78
N LEU A 386 -12.06 -2.78 -16.79
CA LEU A 386 -11.63 -3.36 -15.53
C LEU A 386 -10.95 -4.73 -15.74
N GLU A 387 -11.57 -5.59 -16.55
CA GLU A 387 -10.98 -6.88 -16.92
C GLU A 387 -9.65 -6.72 -17.66
N LEU A 388 -9.57 -5.81 -18.62
CA LEU A 388 -8.36 -5.56 -19.41
C LEU A 388 -7.21 -5.05 -18.53
N SER A 389 -7.48 -4.13 -17.60
CA SER A 389 -6.48 -3.60 -16.69
C SER A 389 -5.84 -4.67 -15.80
N ARG A 390 -6.59 -5.72 -15.46
CA ARG A 390 -6.10 -6.87 -14.66
C ARG A 390 -5.27 -7.86 -15.47
N ARG A 391 -5.55 -7.98 -16.77
CA ARG A 391 -4.84 -8.89 -17.68
C ARG A 391 -3.62 -8.24 -18.33
N GLU A 392 -3.50 -6.93 -18.27
CA GLU A 392 -2.37 -6.22 -18.87
C GLU A 392 -1.09 -6.49 -18.09
N ILE A 393 -0.16 -7.21 -18.72
CA ILE A 393 1.17 -7.46 -18.19
C ILE A 393 2.04 -6.25 -18.51
N SER A 394 1.97 -5.25 -17.66
CA SER A 394 2.87 -4.10 -17.72
C SER A 394 4.03 -4.29 -16.74
N ALA A 395 5.23 -4.51 -17.27
CA ALA A 395 6.46 -4.58 -16.48
C ALA A 395 7.11 -3.19 -16.25
N ALA A 396 6.37 -2.11 -16.48
CA ALA A 396 6.94 -0.77 -16.48
C ALA A 396 7.46 -0.31 -15.11
N SER A 397 6.92 -0.82 -14.00
CA SER A 397 7.34 -0.43 -12.65
C SER A 397 7.57 -1.61 -11.70
N LEU A 398 6.69 -2.61 -11.69
CA LEU A 398 6.76 -3.76 -10.81
C LEU A 398 6.69 -5.07 -11.60
N PRO A 399 7.39 -6.16 -11.16
CA PRO A 399 7.19 -7.50 -11.69
C PRO A 399 5.73 -7.90 -11.66
N TYR A 400 5.23 -8.52 -12.74
CA TYR A 400 3.81 -8.88 -12.84
C TYR A 400 3.34 -9.76 -11.67
N GLY A 401 4.13 -10.79 -11.30
CA GLY A 401 3.82 -11.63 -10.14
C GLY A 401 3.70 -10.84 -8.84
N LEU A 402 4.53 -9.79 -8.65
CA LEU A 402 4.44 -8.93 -7.48
C LEU A 402 3.16 -8.09 -7.48
N GLN A 403 2.71 -7.58 -8.63
CA GLN A 403 1.46 -6.84 -8.74
C GLN A 403 0.26 -7.70 -8.30
N ILE A 404 0.20 -8.96 -8.77
CA ILE A 404 -0.85 -9.90 -8.36
C ILE A 404 -0.77 -10.20 -6.86
N LEU A 405 0.42 -10.45 -6.32
CA LEU A 405 0.60 -10.71 -4.88
C LEU A 405 0.14 -9.51 -4.02
N LEU A 406 0.47 -8.29 -4.44
CA LEU A 406 0.05 -7.07 -3.73
C LEU A 406 -1.47 -6.88 -3.77
N SER A 407 -2.14 -7.23 -4.89
CA SER A 407 -3.62 -7.13 -4.96
C SER A 407 -4.33 -8.12 -4.04
N MET A 408 -3.67 -9.20 -3.62
CA MET A 408 -4.21 -10.18 -2.67
C MET A 408 -3.88 -9.86 -1.20
N ALA A 409 -2.92 -8.98 -0.97
CA ALA A 409 -2.41 -8.64 0.36
C ALA A 409 -3.50 -8.16 1.34
N PRO A 410 -4.52 -7.36 0.96
CA PRO A 410 -5.59 -6.94 1.86
C PRO A 410 -6.30 -8.11 2.53
N GLY A 411 -6.52 -9.23 1.84
CA GLY A 411 -7.10 -10.42 2.44
C GLY A 411 -6.33 -10.93 3.65
N SER A 412 -5.00 -11.05 3.55
CA SER A 412 -4.16 -11.45 4.69
C SER A 412 -4.02 -10.36 5.74
N LEU A 413 -3.87 -9.09 5.34
CA LEU A 413 -3.67 -7.97 6.25
C LEU A 413 -4.87 -7.80 7.21
N TYR A 414 -6.07 -7.96 6.70
CA TYR A 414 -7.32 -7.69 7.46
C TYR A 414 -8.06 -8.96 7.88
N LYS A 415 -7.33 -10.11 7.95
CA LYS A 415 -7.83 -11.41 8.42
C LYS A 415 -9.02 -11.94 7.60
N ALA A 416 -9.05 -11.65 6.30
CA ALA A 416 -9.96 -12.26 5.33
C ALA A 416 -9.26 -13.38 4.54
N ASN A 417 -9.92 -13.96 3.55
CA ASN A 417 -9.30 -14.95 2.68
C ASN A 417 -8.63 -14.28 1.47
N PRO A 418 -7.27 -14.24 1.39
CA PRO A 418 -6.59 -13.59 0.27
C PRO A 418 -6.87 -14.27 -1.09
N LEU A 419 -7.27 -15.55 -1.10
CA LEU A 419 -7.57 -16.26 -2.33
C LEU A 419 -8.86 -15.78 -3.00
N GLU A 420 -9.76 -15.13 -2.29
CA GLU A 420 -10.94 -14.50 -2.90
C GLU A 420 -10.54 -13.37 -3.84
N LEU A 421 -9.56 -12.57 -3.44
CA LEU A 421 -9.02 -11.48 -4.25
C LEU A 421 -8.19 -11.97 -5.45
N SER A 422 -7.85 -13.25 -5.52
CA SER A 422 -7.13 -13.81 -6.68
C SER A 422 -7.99 -13.92 -7.94
N ASN A 423 -9.31 -13.89 -7.83
CA ASN A 423 -10.27 -14.12 -8.91
C ASN A 423 -11.17 -12.91 -9.21
N VAL A 424 -10.66 -11.71 -8.99
CA VAL A 424 -11.37 -10.45 -9.29
C VAL A 424 -11.81 -10.41 -10.77
N ASP A 425 -11.01 -10.97 -11.68
CA ASP A 425 -11.32 -11.08 -13.11
C ASP A 425 -12.49 -12.04 -13.38
N GLU A 426 -12.58 -13.17 -12.69
CA GLU A 426 -13.74 -14.08 -12.81
C GLU A 426 -15.02 -13.46 -12.23
N ALA A 427 -14.90 -12.74 -11.11
CA ALA A 427 -16.03 -12.03 -10.54
C ALA A 427 -16.54 -10.94 -11.50
N CYS A 428 -15.65 -10.20 -12.20
CA CYS A 428 -16.06 -9.28 -13.26
C CYS A 428 -16.87 -9.97 -14.37
N LEU A 429 -16.48 -11.20 -14.78
CA LEU A 429 -17.20 -11.97 -15.81
C LEU A 429 -18.59 -12.42 -15.34
N LEU A 430 -18.75 -12.75 -14.06
CA LEU A 430 -20.07 -13.10 -13.50
C LEU A 430 -21.03 -11.91 -13.53
N TYR A 431 -20.54 -10.71 -13.17
CA TYR A 431 -21.32 -9.46 -13.29
C TYR A 431 -21.78 -9.18 -14.74
N THR A 432 -20.98 -9.54 -15.75
CA THR A 432 -21.37 -9.39 -17.16
C THR A 432 -22.40 -10.43 -17.60
N SER A 433 -22.35 -11.67 -17.10
CA SER A 433 -23.29 -12.74 -17.46
C SER A 433 -24.66 -12.55 -16.81
N ASP A 434 -24.70 -12.14 -15.55
CA ASP A 434 -25.95 -11.90 -14.82
C ASP A 434 -26.71 -10.67 -15.37
N ALA A 435 -25.98 -9.61 -15.73
CA ALA A 435 -26.57 -8.46 -16.43
C ALA A 435 -27.16 -8.81 -17.81
N ALA A 436 -26.57 -9.78 -18.50
CA ALA A 436 -27.12 -10.28 -19.79
C ALA A 436 -28.34 -11.16 -19.60
N ASP A 437 -28.45 -11.92 -18.51
CA ASP A 437 -29.61 -12.79 -18.24
C ASP A 437 -30.82 -12.01 -17.69
N ASP A 438 -30.65 -10.94 -16.94
CA ASP A 438 -31.74 -10.07 -16.46
C ASP A 438 -32.40 -9.25 -17.58
N THR A 439 -31.68 -9.00 -18.69
CA THR A 439 -32.26 -8.34 -19.88
C THR A 439 -33.10 -9.29 -20.75
N SER A 440 -33.11 -10.61 -20.44
CA SER A 440 -33.92 -11.64 -21.17
C SER A 440 -35.23 -11.98 -20.45
N ARG A 441 -35.59 -11.28 -19.38
CA ARG A 441 -36.88 -11.34 -18.68
C ARG A 441 -37.61 -10.01 -18.75
#